data_72edbe64621589ec0238839a467732d9
#
_entry.id   72edbe64621589ec0238839a467732d9
#
_cell.length_a   1.000
_cell.length_b   1.000
_cell.length_c   1.000
_cell.angle_alpha   90.00
_cell.angle_beta   90.00
_cell.angle_gamma   90.00
#
_symmetry.space_group_name_H-M   'P 1'
#
loop_
_entity.id
_entity.type
_entity.pdbx_description
1 polymer ?
#
loop_
_entity_poly.entity_id
_entity_poly.type
_entity_poly.pdbx_seq_one_letter_code
_entity_poly.pdbx_strand_id
1 'polypeptide(L)' 'VNFNHLLEEREKKTACRGKTYNMCKWKPVSEGQATAGRQVHFEMLCEACGCRTTKFMNFSEYETHRKVINQEVYGE' A
#
# COMPACT_ATOMS: atom_id res chain seq x y z
N VAL A 1 0.82 -12.26 -3.82
CA VAL A 1 0.90 -11.86 -2.41
C VAL A 1 -0.06 -10.73 -2.13
N ASN A 2 -0.78 -10.84 -1.04
CA ASN A 2 -1.79 -9.86 -0.66
C ASN A 2 -1.21 -8.92 0.41
N PHE A 3 -1.24 -7.64 0.13
CA PHE A 3 -0.70 -6.62 1.03
C PHE A 3 -1.79 -5.87 1.81
N ASN A 4 -2.97 -6.47 1.94
CA ASN A 4 -4.07 -5.83 2.66
C ASN A 4 -3.69 -5.43 4.09
N HIS A 5 -2.77 -6.17 4.69
CA HIS A 5 -2.33 -5.88 6.05
C HIS A 5 -1.58 -4.56 6.19
N LEU A 6 -1.13 -3.97 5.08
CA LEU A 6 -0.46 -2.67 5.11
C LEU A 6 -1.45 -1.52 5.21
N LEU A 7 -2.73 -1.77 4.95
CA LEU A 7 -3.77 -0.75 4.99
C LEU A 7 -4.68 -0.95 6.19
N GLU A 8 -5.05 0.14 6.83
CA GLU A 8 -6.05 0.10 7.89
C GLU A 8 -7.44 -0.02 7.26
N GLU A 9 -8.40 -0.51 8.05
CA GLU A 9 -9.77 -0.71 7.54
C GLU A 9 -10.37 0.56 6.94
N ARG A 10 -10.17 1.71 7.59
CA ARG A 10 -10.71 2.97 7.08
C ARG A 10 -10.11 3.36 5.74
N GLU A 11 -8.84 3.05 5.52
CA GLU A 11 -8.17 3.33 4.26
C GLU A 11 -8.72 2.44 3.15
N LYS A 12 -8.94 1.16 3.44
CA LYS A 12 -9.52 0.22 2.49
C LYS A 12 -10.92 0.64 2.07
N LYS A 13 -11.75 1.03 3.04
CA LYS A 13 -13.13 1.44 2.76
C LYS A 13 -13.19 2.71 1.93
N THR A 14 -12.30 3.66 2.20
CA THR A 14 -12.25 4.90 1.46
C THR A 14 -11.81 4.67 0.02
N ALA A 15 -10.81 3.82 -0.17
CA ALA A 15 -10.23 3.59 -1.49
C ALA A 15 -11.12 2.72 -2.37
N CYS A 16 -11.83 1.75 -1.78
CA CYS A 16 -12.67 0.81 -2.53
C CYS A 16 -14.14 1.01 -2.20
N ARG A 17 -14.67 2.18 -2.51
CA ARG A 17 -16.07 2.48 -2.27
C ARG A 17 -17.00 1.49 -2.94
N GLY A 18 -18.02 1.06 -2.18
CA GLY A 18 -19.03 0.17 -2.70
C GLY A 18 -18.59 -1.26 -2.88
N LYS A 19 -17.37 -1.57 -2.46
CA LYS A 19 -16.85 -2.93 -2.52
C LYS A 19 -16.57 -3.44 -1.11
N THR A 20 -16.64 -4.73 -0.95
CA THR A 20 -16.24 -5.38 0.30
C THR A 20 -14.72 -5.40 0.32
N TYR A 21 -14.13 -4.60 1.17
CA TYR A 21 -12.68 -4.38 1.15
C TYR A 21 -11.86 -5.64 1.44
N ASN A 22 -12.43 -6.61 2.14
CA ASN A 22 -11.73 -7.87 2.41
C ASN A 22 -11.62 -8.76 1.16
N MET A 23 -12.32 -8.41 0.09
CA MET A 23 -12.17 -9.08 -1.20
C MET A 23 -11.17 -8.40 -2.10
N CYS A 24 -10.66 -7.26 -1.71
CA CYS A 24 -9.68 -6.53 -2.48
C CYS A 24 -8.30 -7.17 -2.33
N LYS A 25 -7.48 -6.99 -3.36
CA LYS A 25 -6.09 -7.43 -3.33
C LYS A 25 -5.20 -6.22 -3.52
N TRP A 26 -4.76 -5.66 -2.42
CA TRP A 26 -3.90 -4.49 -2.44
C TRP A 26 -2.46 -4.88 -2.70
N LYS A 27 -1.79 -4.12 -3.53
CA LYS A 27 -0.36 -4.30 -3.77
C LYS A 27 0.31 -2.95 -3.95
N PRO A 28 1.57 -2.80 -3.55
CA PRO A 28 2.31 -1.59 -3.84
C PRO A 28 2.63 -1.49 -5.33
N VAL A 29 2.55 -0.29 -5.88
CA VAL A 29 2.84 -0.06 -7.30
C VAL A 29 3.91 1.01 -7.52
N SER A 30 4.41 1.63 -6.45
CA SER A 30 5.51 2.56 -6.53
C SER A 30 6.43 2.37 -5.33
N GLU A 31 7.71 2.70 -5.49
CA GLU A 31 8.62 2.62 -4.36
C GLU A 31 8.36 3.76 -3.38
N GLY A 32 8.78 3.55 -2.13
CA GLY A 32 8.60 4.55 -1.10
C GLY A 32 9.46 5.79 -1.35
N GLN A 33 8.87 6.95 -1.10
CA GLN A 33 9.56 8.23 -1.21
C GLN A 33 9.46 8.96 0.12
N ALA A 34 10.59 9.51 0.58
CA ALA A 34 10.62 10.22 1.84
C ALA A 34 9.84 11.52 1.76
N THR A 35 9.16 11.85 2.84
CA THR A 35 8.46 13.13 2.97
C THR A 35 9.12 13.96 4.07
N ALA A 36 8.75 15.22 4.15
CA ALA A 36 9.31 16.13 5.12
C ALA A 36 9.02 15.75 6.57
N GLY A 37 8.00 14.97 6.82
CA GLY A 37 7.61 14.56 8.17
C GLY A 37 8.26 13.28 8.66
N ARG A 38 9.40 12.90 8.09
CA ARG A 38 10.07 11.63 8.39
C ARG A 38 9.18 10.42 8.12
N GLN A 39 8.37 10.54 7.11
CA GLN A 39 7.51 9.46 6.67
C GLN A 39 7.87 9.07 5.25
N VAL A 40 7.49 7.87 4.87
CA VAL A 40 7.64 7.37 3.52
C VAL A 40 6.25 7.14 2.97
N HIS A 41 6.01 7.58 1.74
CA HIS A 41 4.73 7.31 1.09
C HIS A 41 4.95 6.50 -0.18
N PHE A 42 3.97 5.69 -0.49
CA PHE A 42 3.96 4.92 -1.73
C PHE A 42 2.51 4.62 -2.12
N GLU A 43 2.30 4.34 -3.38
CA GLU A 43 0.96 4.04 -3.87
C GLU A 43 0.63 2.57 -3.79
N MET A 44 -0.62 2.30 -3.43
CA MET A 44 -1.18 0.96 -3.43
C MET A 44 -2.31 0.89 -4.45
N LEU A 45 -2.40 -0.24 -5.11
CA LEU A 45 -3.46 -0.50 -6.09
C LEU A 45 -4.23 -1.74 -5.67
N CYS A 46 -5.56 -1.66 -5.76
CA CYS A 46 -6.40 -2.84 -5.57
C CYS A 46 -6.59 -3.50 -6.94
N GLU A 47 -6.05 -4.70 -7.11
CA GLU A 47 -6.17 -5.44 -8.37
C GLU A 47 -7.60 -5.80 -8.70
N ALA A 48 -8.45 -5.94 -7.69
CA ALA A 48 -9.82 -6.38 -7.91
C ALA A 48 -10.72 -5.28 -8.49
N CYS A 49 -10.51 -4.04 -8.09
CA CYS A 49 -11.39 -2.94 -8.51
C CYS A 49 -10.67 -1.76 -9.14
N GLY A 50 -9.36 -1.77 -9.17
CA GLY A 50 -8.58 -0.70 -9.81
C GLY A 50 -8.44 0.57 -8.99
N CYS A 51 -8.89 0.57 -7.76
CA CYS A 51 -8.77 1.75 -6.91
C CYS A 51 -7.32 1.94 -6.47
N ARG A 52 -6.93 3.18 -6.27
CA ARG A 52 -5.59 3.54 -5.80
C ARG A 52 -5.68 4.36 -4.53
N THR A 53 -4.69 4.19 -3.68
CA THR A 53 -4.57 4.99 -2.47
C THR A 53 -3.09 5.20 -2.16
N THR A 54 -2.78 6.27 -1.45
CA THR A 54 -1.42 6.54 -1.00
C THR A 54 -1.31 6.08 0.45
N LYS A 55 -0.32 5.24 0.71
CA LYS A 55 -0.04 4.77 2.06
C LYS A 55 1.15 5.53 2.62
N PHE A 56 1.02 5.99 3.85
CA PHE A 56 2.10 6.65 4.59
C PHE A 56 2.57 5.75 5.72
N MET A 57 3.88 5.65 5.87
CA MET A 57 4.49 4.89 6.96
C MET A 57 5.66 5.69 7.52
N ASN A 58 5.99 5.48 8.80
CA ASN A 58 7.22 6.03 9.31
C ASN A 58 8.41 5.21 8.78
N PHE A 59 9.63 5.75 8.93
CA PHE A 59 10.82 5.09 8.40
C PHE A 59 11.02 3.68 8.96
N SER A 60 10.79 3.49 10.25
CA SER A 60 10.94 2.18 10.88
C SER A 60 10.03 1.14 10.25
N GLU A 61 8.77 1.49 10.09
CA GLU A 61 7.80 0.57 9.48
C GLU A 61 8.16 0.28 8.04
N TYR A 62 8.54 1.30 7.29
CA TYR A 62 8.89 1.11 5.89
C TYR A 62 10.11 0.20 5.75
N GLU A 63 11.13 0.37 6.59
CA GLU A 63 12.32 -0.48 6.55
C GLU A 63 11.97 -1.96 6.78
N THR A 64 11.00 -2.22 7.65
CA THR A 64 10.54 -3.58 7.91
C THR A 64 9.93 -4.21 6.67
N HIS A 65 9.22 -3.43 5.87
CA HIS A 65 8.50 -3.93 4.69
C HIS A 65 9.18 -3.64 3.36
N ARG A 66 10.24 -2.86 3.37
CA ARG A 66 10.88 -2.35 2.15
C ARG A 66 11.22 -3.43 1.14
N LYS A 67 11.82 -4.51 1.61
CA LYS A 67 12.26 -5.59 0.72
C LYS A 67 11.08 -6.21 -0.02
N VAL A 68 10.02 -6.47 0.70
CA VAL A 68 8.82 -7.08 0.12
C VAL A 68 8.13 -6.12 -0.84
N ILE A 69 8.03 -4.85 -0.46
CA ILE A 69 7.43 -3.83 -1.30
C ILE A 69 8.21 -3.70 -2.62
N ASN A 70 9.54 -3.63 -2.52
CA ASN A 70 10.37 -3.48 -3.72
C ASN A 70 10.29 -4.71 -4.63
N GLN A 71 10.20 -5.90 -4.06
CA GLN A 71 10.01 -7.11 -4.85
C GLN A 71 8.71 -7.04 -5.66
N GLU A 72 7.66 -6.54 -5.06
CA GLU A 72 6.38 -6.42 -5.76
C GLU A 72 6.43 -5.36 -6.84
N VAL A 73 7.05 -4.22 -6.56
CA VAL A 73 7.13 -3.11 -7.51
C VAL A 73 8.03 -3.45 -8.69
N TYR A 74 9.17 -4.06 -8.45
CA TYR A 74 10.17 -4.34 -9.49
C TYR A 74 10.14 -5.75 -10.02
N GLY A 75 9.36 -6.63 -9.44
CA GLY A 75 9.20 -7.99 -9.95
C GLY A 75 10.40 -8.91 -9.73
N GLU A 76 11.19 -8.63 -8.73
CA GLU A 76 12.36 -9.48 -8.45
C GLU A 76 12.09 -10.48 -7.34
#